data_5de65cc3e3748f50a1cc132e6fec2031
#
_entry.id   5de65cc3e3748f50a1cc132e6fec2031
#
_cell.length_a   1.000
_cell.length_b   1.000
_cell.length_c   1.000
_cell.angle_alpha   90.00
_cell.angle_beta   90.00
_cell.angle_gamma   90.00
#
_symmetry.space_group_name_H-M   'P 1'
#
loop_
_entity.id
_entity.type
_entity.pdbx_description
1 polymer ?
#
loop_
_entity_poly.entity_id
_entity_poly.type
_entity_poly.pdbx_seq_one_letter_code
_entity_poly.pdbx_strand_id
1 'polypeptide(L)'
;MTMTEIETSSMRGDDLDALLVRAASGDCDAFVAFYDATAPRIYAVLRSLTGTAAAADVLLEGIYVEAWERMRGRSAPPCPGMQWMTAIAHRHASGRR
;
A
#
# COMPACT_ATOMS: atom_id res chain seq x y z
N MET A 1 10.43 18.17 21.12
CA MET A 1 9.75 17.51 20.80
C MET A 1 9.87 16.64 19.75
N THR A 2 9.69 15.61 19.85
CA THR A 2 9.93 14.60 18.97
C THR A 2 8.72 13.98 18.44
N MET A 3 7.59 14.61 18.71
CA MET A 3 6.36 14.07 18.31
C MET A 3 6.24 13.98 16.83
N THR A 4 6.85 14.88 16.12
CA THR A 4 6.74 14.88 14.68
C THR A 4 7.32 13.65 14.06
N GLU A 5 8.39 13.16 14.59
CA GLU A 5 8.99 11.97 14.06
C GLU A 5 8.16 10.77 14.23
N ILE A 6 7.51 10.69 15.37
CA ILE A 6 6.63 9.58 15.64
C ILE A 6 5.47 9.59 14.70
N GLU A 7 4.93 10.75 14.44
CA GLU A 7 3.77 10.84 13.59
C GLU A 7 4.07 10.49 12.17
N THR A 8 5.23 10.84 11.68
CA THR A 8 5.55 10.53 10.33
C THR A 8 5.74 9.06 10.12
N SER A 9 6.21 8.34 11.10
CA SER A 9 6.43 6.92 10.90
C SER A 9 5.25 6.08 11.26
N SER A 10 4.21 6.65 11.85
CA SER A 10 3.07 5.88 12.28
C SER A 10 1.79 6.47 11.81
N MET A 11 1.62 6.61 10.54
CA MET A 11 0.37 7.12 10.00
C MET A 11 -0.76 6.19 10.40
N ARG A 12 -1.84 6.76 10.90
CA ARG A 12 -2.96 5.99 11.40
C ARG A 12 -3.77 5.42 10.27
N GLY A 13 -4.50 4.35 10.57
CA GLY A 13 -5.35 3.71 9.58
C GLY A 13 -6.38 4.65 8.98
N ASP A 14 -6.94 5.54 9.80
CA ASP A 14 -7.91 6.52 9.31
C ASP A 14 -7.28 7.43 8.26
N ASP A 15 -6.04 7.83 8.48
CA ASP A 15 -5.36 8.70 7.54
C ASP A 15 -5.07 7.98 6.24
N LEU A 16 -4.71 6.71 6.31
CA LEU A 16 -4.48 5.90 5.12
C LEU A 16 -5.75 5.76 4.31
N ASP A 17 -6.86 5.53 4.99
CA ASP A 17 -8.13 5.36 4.30
C ASP A 17 -8.59 6.66 3.66
N ALA A 18 -8.29 7.80 4.30
CA ALA A 18 -8.62 9.08 3.73
C ALA A 18 -7.83 9.33 2.45
N LEU A 19 -6.57 8.91 2.43
CA LEU A 19 -5.76 9.01 1.21
C LEU A 19 -6.34 8.15 0.09
N LEU A 20 -6.83 6.97 0.41
CA LEU A 20 -7.45 6.11 -0.59
C LEU A 20 -8.69 6.74 -1.20
N VAL A 21 -9.50 7.37 -0.37
CA VAL A 21 -10.70 8.04 -0.87
C VAL A 21 -10.32 9.13 -1.88
N ARG A 22 -9.32 9.93 -1.55
CA ARG A 22 -8.87 10.99 -2.45
C ARG A 22 -8.26 10.41 -3.72
N ALA A 23 -7.47 9.35 -3.58
CA ALA A 23 -6.84 8.73 -4.74
C ALA A 23 -7.88 8.13 -5.67
N ALA A 24 -8.93 7.55 -5.11
CA ALA A 24 -9.99 6.95 -5.91
C ALA A 24 -10.70 7.99 -6.76
N SER A 25 -10.74 9.24 -6.31
CA SER A 25 -11.35 10.31 -7.09
C SER A 25 -10.37 10.94 -8.08
N GLY A 26 -9.16 10.42 -8.19
CA GLY A 26 -8.22 10.89 -9.20
C GLY A 26 -7.05 11.68 -8.67
N ASP A 27 -6.88 11.79 -7.36
CA ASP A 27 -5.80 12.56 -6.76
C ASP A 27 -4.53 11.71 -6.75
N CYS A 28 -3.69 11.90 -7.73
CA CYS A 28 -2.45 11.12 -7.83
C CYS A 28 -1.50 11.38 -6.68
N ASP A 29 -1.48 12.62 -6.18
CA ASP A 29 -0.62 12.93 -5.04
C ASP A 29 -1.04 12.17 -3.80
N ALA A 30 -2.35 11.97 -3.63
CA ALA A 30 -2.83 11.18 -2.51
C ALA A 30 -2.38 9.72 -2.64
N PHE A 31 -2.36 9.20 -3.86
CA PHE A 31 -1.90 7.83 -4.05
C PHE A 31 -0.40 7.70 -3.75
N VAL A 32 0.39 8.68 -4.17
CA VAL A 32 1.82 8.67 -3.86
C VAL A 32 2.03 8.70 -2.35
N ALA A 33 1.27 9.52 -1.65
CA ALA A 33 1.37 9.57 -0.19
C ALA A 33 0.98 8.24 0.44
N PHE A 34 -0.04 7.59 -0.10
CA PHE A 34 -0.47 6.28 0.37
C PHE A 34 0.65 5.25 0.14
N TYR A 35 1.27 5.30 -1.03
CA TYR A 35 2.38 4.41 -1.35
C TYR A 35 3.51 4.62 -0.34
N ASP A 36 3.92 5.87 -0.14
CA ASP A 36 5.04 6.17 0.75
C ASP A 36 4.77 5.69 2.17
N ALA A 37 3.52 5.78 2.60
CA ALA A 37 3.17 5.40 3.96
C ALA A 37 3.06 3.89 4.14
N THR A 38 2.72 3.16 3.09
CA THR A 38 2.44 1.73 3.24
C THR A 38 3.53 0.83 2.67
N ALA A 39 4.32 1.32 1.71
CA ALA A 39 5.28 0.48 1.01
C ALA A 39 6.28 -0.21 1.93
N PRO A 40 6.83 0.44 2.97
CA PRO A 40 7.77 -0.27 3.82
C PRO A 40 7.18 -1.50 4.49
N ARG A 41 5.92 -1.41 4.91
CA ARG A 41 5.27 -2.54 5.54
C ARG A 41 4.94 -3.64 4.53
N ILE A 42 4.48 -3.25 3.36
CA ILE A 42 4.18 -4.22 2.31
C ILE A 42 5.47 -4.90 1.84
N TYR A 43 6.55 -4.12 1.74
CA TYR A 43 7.84 -4.70 1.36
C TYR A 43 8.29 -5.74 2.39
N ALA A 44 8.11 -5.45 3.68
CA ALA A 44 8.49 -6.39 4.71
C ALA A 44 7.70 -7.70 4.60
N VAL A 45 6.41 -7.59 4.29
CA VAL A 45 5.58 -8.77 4.06
C VAL A 45 6.13 -9.57 2.88
N LEU A 46 6.45 -8.89 1.79
CA LEU A 46 6.96 -9.58 0.60
C LEU A 46 8.31 -10.22 0.85
N ARG A 47 9.18 -9.55 1.59
CA ARG A 47 10.47 -10.14 1.94
C ARG A 47 10.29 -11.42 2.74
N SER A 48 9.34 -11.40 3.65
CA SER A 48 9.04 -12.56 4.46
C SER A 48 8.50 -13.71 3.63
N LEU A 49 7.70 -13.40 2.62
CA LEU A 49 7.07 -14.44 1.80
C LEU A 49 7.99 -14.95 0.68
N THR A 50 8.84 -14.09 0.14
CA THR A 50 9.65 -14.48 -1.01
C THR A 50 11.09 -14.85 -0.64
N GLY A 51 11.58 -14.29 0.43
CA GLY A 51 12.92 -14.59 0.91
C GLY A 51 14.04 -13.77 0.28
N THR A 52 13.77 -12.99 -0.78
CA THR A 52 14.83 -12.20 -1.40
C THR A 52 14.36 -10.78 -1.68
N ALA A 53 15.32 -9.86 -1.67
CA ALA A 53 15.02 -8.46 -1.97
C ALA A 53 14.62 -8.30 -3.43
N ALA A 54 15.26 -9.01 -4.31
CA ALA A 54 14.97 -8.86 -5.74
C ALA A 54 13.53 -9.25 -6.05
N ALA A 55 13.06 -10.37 -5.50
CA ALA A 55 11.70 -10.80 -5.73
C ALA A 55 10.71 -9.83 -5.09
N ALA A 56 11.01 -9.34 -3.89
CA ALA A 56 10.13 -8.40 -3.22
C ALA A 56 9.99 -7.09 -4.01
N ASP A 57 11.10 -6.61 -4.57
CA ASP A 57 11.07 -5.37 -5.35
C ASP A 57 10.17 -5.50 -6.57
N VAL A 58 10.29 -6.60 -7.28
CA VAL A 58 9.48 -6.81 -8.48
C VAL A 58 8.00 -6.88 -8.13
N LEU A 59 7.68 -7.62 -7.07
CA LEU A 59 6.29 -7.76 -6.69
C LEU A 59 5.71 -6.46 -6.16
N LEU A 60 6.51 -5.68 -5.45
CA LEU A 60 6.02 -4.44 -4.87
C LEU A 60 5.48 -3.51 -5.96
N GLU A 61 6.21 -3.38 -7.04
CA GLU A 61 5.80 -2.52 -8.13
C GLU A 61 4.47 -2.99 -8.72
N GLY A 62 4.36 -4.27 -9.01
CA GLY A 62 3.14 -4.80 -9.61
C GLY A 62 1.94 -4.68 -8.71
N ILE A 63 2.15 -4.82 -7.39
CA ILE A 63 1.07 -4.72 -6.43
C ILE A 63 0.47 -3.32 -6.42
N TYR A 64 1.32 -2.28 -6.47
CA TYR A 64 0.80 -0.92 -6.44
C TYR A 64 0.20 -0.50 -7.77
N VAL A 65 0.68 -1.03 -8.87
CA VAL A 65 0.03 -0.80 -10.15
C VAL A 65 -1.37 -1.39 -10.13
N GLU A 66 -1.50 -2.61 -9.65
CA GLU A 66 -2.83 -3.23 -9.55
C GLU A 66 -3.72 -2.45 -8.61
N ALA A 67 -3.18 -2.00 -7.47
CA ALA A 67 -3.97 -1.26 -6.51
C ALA A 67 -4.53 0.02 -7.12
N TRP A 68 -3.69 0.73 -7.87
CA TRP A 68 -4.13 1.96 -8.52
C TRP A 68 -5.24 1.68 -9.52
N GLU A 69 -5.07 0.65 -10.32
CA GLU A 69 -6.06 0.31 -11.34
C GLU A 69 -7.39 -0.11 -10.75
N ARG A 70 -7.33 -0.88 -9.66
CA ARG A 70 -8.56 -1.34 -9.02
C ARG A 70 -9.28 -0.23 -8.29
N MET A 71 -8.53 0.72 -7.76
CA MET A 71 -9.10 1.75 -6.92
C MET A 71 -9.65 2.91 -7.71
N ARG A 72 -9.03 3.24 -8.81
CA ARG A 72 -9.39 4.39 -9.59
C ARG A 72 -10.85 4.34 -10.00
N GLY A 73 -11.56 5.40 -9.76
CA GLY A 73 -12.95 5.51 -10.15
C GLY A 73 -13.95 4.84 -9.22
N ARG A 74 -13.49 4.23 -8.15
CA ARG A 74 -14.43 3.61 -7.21
C ARG A 74 -15.01 4.68 -6.29
N SER A 75 -16.29 4.59 -6.05
CA SER A 75 -16.93 5.50 -5.12
C SER A 75 -16.70 5.08 -3.67
N ALA A 76 -16.39 3.82 -3.45
CA ALA A 76 -16.15 3.32 -2.11
C ALA A 76 -14.91 2.45 -2.14
N PRO A 77 -13.73 3.02 -1.96
CA PRO A 77 -12.51 2.22 -1.98
C PRO A 77 -12.46 1.25 -0.80
N PRO A 78 -11.72 0.17 -0.94
CA PRO A 78 -11.67 -0.83 0.12
C PRO A 78 -11.00 -0.29 1.39
N CYS A 79 -11.59 -0.58 2.52
CA CYS A 79 -11.09 -0.17 3.82
C CYS A 79 -11.23 -1.34 4.78
N PRO A 80 -10.29 -1.51 5.70
CA PRO A 80 -9.08 -0.67 5.85
C PRO A 80 -8.09 -0.92 4.72
N GLY A 81 -7.49 0.16 4.28
CA GLY A 81 -6.59 0.09 3.12
C GLY A 81 -5.40 -0.81 3.33
N MET A 82 -4.83 -0.82 4.53
CA MET A 82 -3.67 -1.65 4.80
C MET A 82 -4.01 -3.14 4.71
N GLN A 83 -5.18 -3.54 5.19
CA GLN A 83 -5.61 -4.93 5.07
C GLN A 83 -5.79 -5.32 3.62
N TRP A 84 -6.35 -4.42 2.84
CA TRP A 84 -6.55 -4.66 1.43
C TRP A 84 -5.21 -4.84 0.70
N MET A 85 -4.25 -3.95 0.99
CA MET A 85 -2.93 -4.04 0.39
C MET A 85 -2.22 -5.31 0.79
N THR A 86 -2.35 -5.71 2.03
CA THR A 86 -1.72 -6.94 2.51
C THR A 86 -2.31 -8.15 1.80
N ALA A 87 -3.61 -8.15 1.55
CA ALA A 87 -4.24 -9.25 0.83
C ALA A 87 -3.73 -9.33 -0.61
N ILE A 88 -3.55 -8.19 -1.26
CA ILE A 88 -3.00 -8.18 -2.60
C ILE A 88 -1.57 -8.72 -2.58
N ALA A 89 -0.79 -8.33 -1.59
CA ALA A 89 0.60 -8.78 -1.48
C ALA A 89 0.67 -10.29 -1.33
N HIS A 90 -0.19 -10.86 -0.49
CA HIS A 90 -0.20 -12.30 -0.29
C HIS A 90 -0.60 -13.03 -1.57
N ARG A 91 -1.56 -12.49 -2.29
CA ARG A 91 -2.01 -13.11 -3.53
C ARG A 91 -0.91 -13.11 -4.59
N HIS A 92 -0.20 -11.99 -4.72
CA HIS A 92 0.90 -11.90 -5.68
C HIS A 92 2.03 -12.86 -5.31
N ALA A 93 2.38 -12.91 -4.04
CA ALA A 93 3.46 -13.78 -3.61
C ALA A 93 3.10 -15.25 -3.79
N SER A 94 1.85 -15.61 -3.55
CA SER A 94 1.41 -17.00 -3.71
C SER A 94 1.35 -17.40 -5.16
N GLY A 95 1.01 -16.48 -6.02
CA GLY A 95 0.81 -16.81 -7.42
C GLY A 95 2.07 -16.91 -8.23
N ARG A 96 3.21 -16.59 -7.62
CA ARG A 96 4.41 -16.57 -8.41
C ARG A 96 5.06 -17.94 -8.57
N ARG A 97 4.57 -18.98 -7.98
CA ARG A 97 5.18 -20.26 -8.11
C ARG A 97 5.08 -20.85 -9.46
#